data_bcf47d518fd2bb8ed2ef9634ab3d9e22
#
_entry.id   bcf47d518fd2bb8ed2ef9634ab3d9e22
#
_cell.length_a   1.000
_cell.length_b   1.000
_cell.length_c   1.000
_cell.angle_alpha   90.00
_cell.angle_beta   90.00
_cell.angle_gamma   90.00
#
_symmetry.space_group_name_H-M   'P 1'
#
loop_
_entity.id
_entity.type
_entity.pdbx_description
1 polymer ?
#
loop_
_entity_poly.entity_id
_entity_poly.type
_entity_poly.pdbx_seq_one_letter_code
_entity_poly.pdbx_strand_id
1 'polypeptide(L)'
;VFGTFNEDASSLDEYLGGFQFYLDLYLKQGPNGSEVHGPPDHWITETDWKIAAENFAGDGYHTPVAHQFGFNLGYFPSSGATHSQGWAASITGKGHGIGLGHTPGFTPFAGFPDDLTEEIKKSLTPDQVEVFSNARTAVGTVFPNLSFLMQPFSLIPGETGVRFVTMRLYHPIGPGKCEMYSWCLVPKDASDEYKEAAYQAYTLTFAQAGTFEQDDLENWLESLAWQSHRPQRTSSSRTSWEWKLSATKTSAAPAT
;
A
#
# COMPACT_ATOMS: atom_id res chain seq x y z
N VAL A 1 17.17 -7.03 0.81
CA VAL A 1 18.28 -6.64 1.73
C VAL A 1 18.32 -5.12 1.78
N PHE A 2 18.28 -4.56 2.99
CA PHE A 2 18.48 -3.13 3.22
C PHE A 2 19.97 -2.89 3.48
N GLY A 3 20.49 -1.77 2.99
CA GLY A 3 21.88 -1.40 3.20
C GLY A 3 22.05 0.11 3.31
N THR A 4 23.11 0.53 3.99
CA THR A 4 23.50 1.94 4.11
C THR A 4 25.00 2.08 4.04
N PHE A 5 25.47 3.19 3.51
CA PHE A 5 26.88 3.59 3.54
C PHE A 5 27.18 4.53 4.73
N ASN A 6 26.18 4.87 5.53
CA ASN A 6 26.37 5.66 6.74
C ASN A 6 26.70 4.75 7.92
N GLU A 7 27.91 4.82 8.44
CA GLU A 7 28.41 4.00 9.57
C GLU A 7 27.68 4.36 10.87
N ASP A 8 27.15 5.57 11.01
CA ASP A 8 26.42 6.08 12.17
C ASP A 8 24.89 5.86 12.03
N ALA A 9 24.43 5.15 11.01
CA ALA A 9 23.02 4.87 10.86
C ALA A 9 22.47 4.02 12.00
N SER A 10 21.23 4.30 12.41
CA SER A 10 20.50 3.41 13.33
C SER A 10 20.36 2.01 12.72
N SER A 11 20.14 1.00 13.57
CA SER A 11 19.81 -0.34 13.11
C SER A 11 18.53 -0.31 12.24
N LEU A 12 18.33 -1.32 11.39
CA LEU A 12 17.13 -1.43 10.59
C LEU A 12 15.87 -1.50 11.47
N ASP A 13 15.93 -2.22 12.59
CA ASP A 13 14.83 -2.34 13.54
C ASP A 13 14.45 -1.00 14.16
N GLU A 14 15.44 -0.19 14.56
CA GLU A 14 15.21 1.16 15.05
C GLU A 14 14.67 2.09 13.96
N TYR A 15 15.13 1.92 12.73
CA TYR A 15 14.64 2.70 11.60
C TYR A 15 13.19 2.36 11.26
N LEU A 16 12.85 1.09 11.16
CA LEU A 16 11.48 0.63 10.87
C LEU A 16 10.52 0.90 12.04
N GLY A 17 11.00 0.76 13.28
CA GLY A 17 10.17 0.96 14.46
C GLY A 17 8.87 0.16 14.37
N GLY A 18 7.74 0.79 14.66
CA GLY A 18 6.43 0.15 14.59
C GLY A 18 6.00 -0.33 13.19
N PHE A 19 6.65 0.15 12.14
CA PHE A 19 6.35 -0.31 10.77
C PHE A 19 6.74 -1.77 10.56
N GLN A 20 7.71 -2.29 11.31
CA GLN A 20 8.11 -3.69 11.23
C GLN A 20 6.93 -4.65 11.44
N PHE A 21 6.00 -4.31 12.34
CA PHE A 21 4.77 -5.08 12.55
C PHE A 21 3.99 -5.28 11.26
N TYR A 22 3.88 -4.24 10.45
CA TYR A 22 3.16 -4.26 9.17
C TYR A 22 3.99 -4.84 8.03
N LEU A 23 5.30 -4.65 8.04
CA LEU A 23 6.19 -5.22 7.02
C LEU A 23 6.13 -6.75 7.01
N ASP A 24 5.98 -7.35 8.17
CA ASP A 24 5.80 -8.80 8.32
C ASP A 24 4.60 -9.32 7.52
N LEU A 25 3.55 -8.50 7.38
CA LEU A 25 2.35 -8.85 6.62
C LEU A 25 2.65 -9.10 5.13
N TYR A 26 3.60 -8.40 4.58
CA TYR A 26 4.00 -8.54 3.18
C TYR A 26 5.04 -9.65 2.98
N LEU A 27 5.86 -9.93 4.00
CA LEU A 27 7.05 -10.77 3.85
C LEU A 27 6.93 -12.14 4.52
N LYS A 28 6.11 -12.28 5.58
CA LYS A 28 5.91 -13.56 6.31
C LYS A 28 4.67 -14.31 5.83
N GLN A 29 4.64 -14.62 4.53
CA GLN A 29 3.50 -15.32 3.91
C GLN A 29 3.71 -16.83 3.89
N GLY A 30 3.89 -17.42 5.07
CA GLY A 30 4.12 -18.83 5.28
C GLY A 30 5.50 -19.13 5.88
N PRO A 31 5.84 -20.42 6.10
CA PRO A 31 7.06 -20.87 6.77
C PRO A 31 8.36 -20.36 6.12
N ASN A 32 8.37 -20.26 4.78
CA ASN A 32 9.51 -19.81 3.99
C ASN A 32 9.36 -18.36 3.51
N GLY A 33 8.32 -17.65 3.96
CA GLY A 33 8.05 -16.25 3.63
C GLY A 33 7.61 -16.02 2.21
N SER A 34 7.90 -14.82 1.69
CA SER A 34 7.57 -14.41 0.32
C SER A 34 8.78 -14.50 -0.60
N GLU A 35 8.53 -14.71 -1.87
CA GLU A 35 9.54 -14.61 -2.93
C GLU A 35 9.06 -13.70 -4.06
N VAL A 36 10.01 -13.15 -4.81
CA VAL A 36 9.73 -12.43 -6.07
C VAL A 36 9.41 -13.46 -7.14
N HIS A 37 8.28 -13.29 -7.81
CA HIS A 37 7.87 -14.12 -8.94
C HIS A 37 7.84 -13.30 -10.23
N GLY A 38 8.45 -13.81 -11.27
CA GLY A 38 8.64 -13.12 -12.55
C GLY A 38 9.75 -12.05 -12.53
N PRO A 39 10.03 -11.45 -13.67
CA PRO A 39 10.98 -10.35 -13.77
C PRO A 39 10.43 -9.07 -13.14
N PRO A 40 11.29 -8.15 -12.67
CA PRO A 40 10.84 -6.83 -12.27
C PRO A 40 10.37 -6.02 -13.49
N ASP A 41 9.30 -5.26 -13.31
CA ASP A 41 8.96 -4.19 -14.23
C ASP A 41 9.78 -2.95 -13.93
N HIS A 42 10.12 -2.21 -14.99
CA HIS A 42 10.93 -1.01 -14.89
C HIS A 42 10.49 0.01 -15.93
N TRP A 43 10.22 1.26 -15.49
CA TRP A 43 9.87 2.36 -16.38
C TRP A 43 10.23 3.71 -15.79
N ILE A 44 10.22 4.74 -16.62
CA ILE A 44 10.42 6.12 -16.20
C ILE A 44 9.11 6.89 -16.37
N THR A 45 8.76 7.70 -15.38
CA THR A 45 7.60 8.58 -15.41
C THR A 45 7.95 10.01 -15.04
N GLU A 46 7.21 10.96 -15.58
CA GLU A 46 7.35 12.39 -15.29
C GLU A 46 6.53 12.78 -14.06
N THR A 47 6.87 12.24 -12.89
CA THR A 47 6.24 12.57 -11.62
C THR A 47 7.29 12.75 -10.51
N ASP A 48 6.88 13.41 -9.41
CA ASP A 48 7.71 13.45 -8.19
C ASP A 48 7.51 12.15 -7.41
N TRP A 49 8.63 11.52 -7.02
CA TRP A 49 8.61 10.28 -6.25
C TRP A 49 7.81 10.36 -4.95
N LYS A 50 7.67 11.56 -4.37
CA LYS A 50 6.90 11.77 -3.14
C LYS A 50 5.41 11.60 -3.35
N ILE A 51 4.89 12.01 -4.52
CA ILE A 51 3.47 11.83 -4.86
C ILE A 51 3.15 10.33 -4.87
N ALA A 52 3.98 9.54 -5.56
CA ALA A 52 3.82 8.10 -5.62
C ALA A 52 3.98 7.43 -4.24
N ALA A 53 4.98 7.82 -3.46
CA ALA A 53 5.21 7.29 -2.11
C ALA A 53 4.08 7.68 -1.13
N GLU A 54 3.52 8.88 -1.23
CA GLU A 54 2.40 9.35 -0.43
C GLU A 54 1.10 8.62 -0.77
N ASN A 55 0.86 8.34 -2.06
CA ASN A 55 -0.27 7.55 -2.51
C ASN A 55 -0.31 6.18 -1.80
N PHE A 56 0.84 5.54 -1.60
CA PHE A 56 0.97 4.29 -0.88
C PHE A 56 1.07 4.43 0.65
N ALA A 57 1.31 5.63 1.17
CA ALA A 57 1.47 5.83 2.61
C ALA A 57 0.15 6.10 3.34
N GLY A 58 -0.85 6.67 2.68
CA GLY A 58 -2.06 7.08 3.39
C GLY A 58 -3.23 7.54 2.54
N ASP A 59 -3.12 7.51 1.23
CA ASP A 59 -4.17 7.94 0.31
C ASP A 59 -5.17 6.82 -0.02
N GLY A 60 -5.83 6.27 1.00
CA GLY A 60 -6.85 5.24 0.78
C GLY A 60 -8.15 5.76 0.16
N TYR A 61 -8.37 7.06 0.12
CA TYR A 61 -9.60 7.68 -0.38
C TYR A 61 -9.61 7.81 -1.92
N HIS A 62 -8.45 7.78 -2.61
CA HIS A 62 -8.43 7.80 -4.07
C HIS A 62 -9.02 6.53 -4.70
N THR A 63 -8.84 5.39 -4.04
CA THR A 63 -9.24 4.07 -4.54
C THR A 63 -10.71 4.02 -5.02
N PRO A 64 -11.72 4.46 -4.24
CA PRO A 64 -13.11 4.43 -4.71
C PRO A 64 -13.42 5.49 -5.77
N VAL A 65 -12.52 6.42 -6.03
CA VAL A 65 -12.69 7.48 -7.05
C VAL A 65 -11.93 7.12 -8.32
N ALA A 66 -10.62 6.96 -8.24
CA ALA A 66 -9.78 6.66 -9.39
C ALA A 66 -10.03 5.24 -9.94
N HIS A 67 -10.19 4.27 -9.05
CA HIS A 67 -10.36 2.86 -9.44
C HIS A 67 -11.81 2.37 -9.36
N GLN A 68 -12.80 3.27 -9.43
CA GLN A 68 -14.22 2.92 -9.37
C GLN A 68 -14.63 1.87 -10.42
N PHE A 69 -14.02 1.91 -11.59
CA PHE A 69 -14.29 0.95 -12.65
C PHE A 69 -13.96 -0.49 -12.22
N GLY A 70 -12.89 -0.70 -11.43
CA GLY A 70 -12.51 -2.01 -10.94
C GLY A 70 -13.57 -2.64 -10.03
N PHE A 71 -14.27 -1.81 -9.24
CA PHE A 71 -15.42 -2.26 -8.47
C PHE A 71 -16.61 -2.57 -9.37
N ASN A 72 -16.91 -1.72 -10.34
CA ASN A 72 -18.02 -1.87 -11.26
C ASN A 72 -17.88 -3.11 -12.17
N LEU A 73 -16.65 -3.43 -12.56
CA LEU A 73 -16.33 -4.60 -13.38
C LEU A 73 -16.17 -5.89 -12.56
N GLY A 74 -16.13 -5.82 -11.22
CA GLY A 74 -16.02 -6.98 -10.36
C GLY A 74 -14.61 -7.57 -10.26
N TYR A 75 -13.57 -6.79 -10.55
CA TYR A 75 -12.17 -7.20 -10.35
C TYR A 75 -11.78 -7.29 -8.89
N PHE A 76 -12.42 -6.53 -8.03
CA PHE A 76 -12.27 -6.69 -6.59
C PHE A 76 -13.24 -7.78 -6.10
N PRO A 77 -12.76 -8.87 -5.49
CA PRO A 77 -13.63 -9.89 -4.94
C PRO A 77 -14.58 -9.22 -3.95
N SER A 78 -15.83 -9.13 -4.32
CA SER A 78 -16.80 -8.44 -3.50
C SER A 78 -17.50 -9.42 -2.58
N SER A 79 -17.40 -9.20 -1.30
CA SER A 79 -18.34 -9.72 -0.30
C SER A 79 -19.65 -8.90 -0.25
N GLY A 80 -19.96 -8.17 -1.32
CA GLY A 80 -21.13 -7.28 -1.39
C GLY A 80 -20.93 -5.88 -0.78
N ALA A 81 -19.80 -5.60 -0.16
CA ALA A 81 -19.52 -4.28 0.39
C ALA A 81 -18.83 -3.40 -0.67
N THR A 82 -19.55 -2.40 -1.15
CA THR A 82 -19.05 -1.41 -2.11
C THR A 82 -18.08 -0.40 -1.52
N HIS A 83 -17.96 -0.36 -0.19
CA HIS A 83 -17.11 0.60 0.52
C HIS A 83 -16.27 -0.11 1.57
N SER A 84 -14.95 -0.10 1.41
CA SER A 84 -14.06 -0.41 2.52
C SER A 84 -14.03 0.79 3.47
N GLN A 85 -14.14 0.50 4.78
CA GLN A 85 -13.78 1.47 5.80
C GLN A 85 -12.26 1.38 5.96
N GLY A 86 -11.55 2.34 5.36
CA GLY A 86 -10.11 2.43 5.48
C GLY A 86 -9.70 3.31 6.66
N TRP A 87 -8.54 3.02 7.21
CA TRP A 87 -7.83 3.91 8.11
C TRP A 87 -6.36 3.92 7.74
N ALA A 88 -5.71 5.04 7.98
CA ALA A 88 -4.29 5.20 7.75
C ALA A 88 -3.61 5.58 9.06
N ALA A 89 -2.46 4.99 9.32
CA ALA A 89 -1.63 5.33 10.46
C ALA A 89 -0.24 5.74 9.98
N SER A 90 0.25 6.88 10.46
CA SER A 90 1.64 7.26 10.29
C SER A 90 2.46 6.72 11.45
N ILE A 91 3.60 6.11 11.16
CA ILE A 91 4.54 5.67 12.20
C ILE A 91 5.36 6.89 12.63
N THR A 92 5.00 7.42 13.79
CA THR A 92 5.55 8.69 14.31
C THR A 92 7.07 8.70 14.36
N GLY A 93 7.65 9.77 13.85
CA GLY A 93 9.08 10.07 13.92
C GLY A 93 9.96 9.39 12.89
N LYS A 94 9.41 8.50 12.03
CA LYS A 94 10.19 7.75 11.03
C LYS A 94 9.75 8.03 9.59
N GLY A 95 8.60 8.65 9.37
CA GLY A 95 8.08 8.97 8.03
C GLY A 95 7.44 7.79 7.30
N HIS A 96 7.38 6.60 7.91
CA HIS A 96 6.68 5.45 7.35
C HIS A 96 5.18 5.64 7.47
N GLY A 97 4.44 5.11 6.51
CA GLY A 97 2.96 5.14 6.51
C GLY A 97 2.37 3.79 6.16
N ILE A 98 1.19 3.51 6.71
CA ILE A 98 0.40 2.32 6.44
C ILE A 98 -1.08 2.70 6.34
N GLY A 99 -1.75 2.18 5.34
CA GLY A 99 -3.21 2.22 5.19
C GLY A 99 -3.76 0.80 5.14
N LEU A 100 -4.80 0.54 5.92
CA LEU A 100 -5.49 -0.73 5.92
C LEU A 100 -6.95 -0.52 5.52
N GLY A 101 -7.39 -1.23 4.49
CA GLY A 101 -8.77 -1.24 4.04
C GLY A 101 -9.56 -2.32 4.77
N HIS A 102 -10.43 -1.91 5.68
CA HIS A 102 -11.36 -2.81 6.36
C HIS A 102 -12.68 -2.91 5.60
N THR A 103 -13.11 -4.13 5.30
CA THR A 103 -14.39 -4.39 4.65
C THR A 103 -15.23 -5.32 5.53
N PRO A 104 -16.33 -4.86 6.13
CA PRO A 104 -17.18 -5.71 6.94
C PRO A 104 -17.68 -6.94 6.16
N GLY A 105 -17.59 -8.12 6.77
CA GLY A 105 -17.98 -9.38 6.14
C GLY A 105 -17.02 -9.92 5.09
N PHE A 106 -15.85 -9.30 4.94
CA PHE A 106 -14.80 -9.84 4.09
C PHE A 106 -14.25 -11.16 4.67
N THR A 107 -14.08 -12.16 3.83
CA THR A 107 -13.52 -13.45 4.26
C THR A 107 -12.06 -13.26 4.67
N PRO A 108 -11.70 -13.62 5.92
CA PRO A 108 -10.33 -13.50 6.37
C PRO A 108 -9.36 -14.25 5.44
N PHE A 109 -8.24 -13.63 5.13
CA PHE A 109 -7.20 -14.17 4.25
C PHE A 109 -7.64 -14.55 2.82
N ALA A 110 -8.83 -14.09 2.39
CA ALA A 110 -9.31 -14.39 1.03
C ALA A 110 -8.27 -14.05 -0.04
N GLY A 111 -8.17 -14.93 -1.00
CA GLY A 111 -7.21 -14.83 -2.11
C GLY A 111 -5.87 -15.51 -1.86
N PHE A 112 -5.58 -15.98 -0.63
CA PHE A 112 -4.51 -16.95 -0.39
C PHE A 112 -5.00 -18.39 -0.65
N PRO A 113 -4.10 -19.33 -0.93
CA PRO A 113 -4.45 -20.75 -1.00
C PRO A 113 -4.99 -21.24 0.34
N ASP A 114 -6.07 -22.02 0.33
CA ASP A 114 -6.72 -22.51 1.55
C ASP A 114 -5.77 -23.38 2.39
N ASP A 115 -4.97 -24.22 1.74
CA ASP A 115 -3.98 -25.10 2.36
C ASP A 115 -2.82 -24.33 2.98
N LEU A 116 -2.50 -23.14 2.49
CA LEU A 116 -1.42 -22.29 3.01
C LEU A 116 -1.87 -21.30 4.07
N THR A 117 -3.16 -20.99 4.13
CA THR A 117 -3.71 -19.96 5.04
C THR A 117 -3.36 -20.22 6.50
N GLU A 118 -3.44 -21.47 6.96
CA GLU A 118 -3.10 -21.82 8.35
C GLU A 118 -1.59 -21.69 8.63
N GLU A 119 -0.74 -21.98 7.66
CA GLU A 119 0.71 -21.82 7.79
C GLU A 119 1.11 -20.32 7.79
N ILE A 120 0.41 -19.51 7.01
CA ILE A 120 0.56 -18.04 7.04
C ILE A 120 0.21 -17.51 8.44
N LYS A 121 -0.92 -17.92 9.00
CA LYS A 121 -1.34 -17.52 10.36
C LYS A 121 -0.31 -17.92 11.42
N LYS A 122 0.29 -19.11 11.32
CA LYS A 122 1.34 -19.56 12.25
C LYS A 122 2.64 -18.75 12.14
N SER A 123 2.90 -18.14 10.99
CA SER A 123 4.09 -17.31 10.74
C SER A 123 3.96 -15.90 11.34
N LEU A 124 2.79 -15.55 11.84
CA LEU A 124 2.42 -14.23 12.36
C LEU A 124 2.13 -14.28 13.86
N THR A 125 2.24 -13.14 14.52
CA THR A 125 1.76 -13.00 15.90
C THR A 125 0.23 -12.97 15.96
N PRO A 126 -0.40 -13.28 17.11
CA PRO A 126 -1.86 -13.19 17.25
C PRO A 126 -2.44 -11.83 16.86
N ASP A 127 -1.78 -10.73 17.24
CA ASP A 127 -2.19 -9.38 16.91
C ASP A 127 -2.09 -9.10 15.40
N GLN A 128 -1.05 -9.63 14.75
CA GLN A 128 -0.92 -9.56 13.29
C GLN A 128 -2.04 -10.36 12.60
N VAL A 129 -2.35 -11.55 13.08
CA VAL A 129 -3.47 -12.37 12.55
C VAL A 129 -4.78 -11.63 12.69
N GLU A 130 -5.06 -10.97 13.81
CA GLU A 130 -6.26 -10.17 14.01
C GLU A 130 -6.36 -9.03 12.98
N VAL A 131 -5.28 -8.26 12.82
CA VAL A 131 -5.22 -7.15 11.84
C VAL A 131 -5.43 -7.66 10.41
N PHE A 132 -4.76 -8.76 10.03
CA PHE A 132 -4.88 -9.33 8.69
C PHE A 132 -6.24 -9.92 8.39
N SER A 133 -6.85 -10.57 9.38
CA SER A 133 -8.17 -11.15 9.21
C SER A 133 -9.22 -10.09 8.86
N ASN A 134 -9.00 -8.86 9.27
CA ASN A 134 -9.91 -7.74 9.04
C ASN A 134 -9.49 -6.86 7.85
N ALA A 135 -8.27 -6.99 7.35
CA ALA A 135 -7.75 -6.17 6.27
C ALA A 135 -7.92 -6.85 4.90
N ARG A 136 -8.79 -6.29 4.06
CA ARG A 136 -8.88 -6.66 2.65
C ARG A 136 -7.64 -6.18 1.89
N THR A 137 -7.26 -4.93 2.11
CA THR A 137 -6.14 -4.25 1.47
C THR A 137 -5.18 -3.74 2.52
N ALA A 138 -3.90 -3.89 2.28
CA ALA A 138 -2.85 -3.26 3.06
C ALA A 138 -1.91 -2.52 2.10
N VAL A 139 -1.72 -1.22 2.32
CA VAL A 139 -0.87 -0.34 1.52
C VAL A 139 0.08 0.35 2.47
N GLY A 140 1.36 0.39 2.16
CA GLY A 140 2.32 1.03 3.06
C GLY A 140 3.58 1.48 2.36
N THR A 141 4.22 2.49 2.94
CA THR A 141 5.51 3.01 2.47
C THR A 141 6.53 3.03 3.60
N VAL A 142 7.63 2.33 3.38
CA VAL A 142 8.88 2.52 4.14
C VAL A 142 9.54 3.76 3.56
N PHE A 143 9.58 4.85 4.36
CA PHE A 143 10.23 6.08 3.93
C PHE A 143 11.70 5.79 3.53
N PRO A 144 12.23 6.42 2.46
CA PRO A 144 11.54 7.46 1.70
C PRO A 144 10.64 6.94 0.57
N ASN A 145 10.92 5.80 -0.05
CA ASN A 145 10.40 5.50 -1.39
C ASN A 145 10.23 4.01 -1.70
N LEU A 146 10.19 3.14 -0.67
CA LEU A 146 9.90 1.73 -0.84
C LEU A 146 8.48 1.45 -0.38
N SER A 147 7.62 1.06 -1.30
CA SER A 147 6.19 0.87 -1.04
C SER A 147 5.73 -0.56 -1.29
N PHE A 148 4.65 -0.90 -0.59
CA PHE A 148 4.01 -2.22 -0.67
C PHE A 148 2.51 -2.05 -0.78
N LEU A 149 1.90 -2.89 -1.59
CA LEU A 149 0.45 -3.04 -1.66
C LEU A 149 0.13 -4.53 -1.67
N MET A 150 -0.83 -4.94 -0.85
CA MET A 150 -1.36 -6.30 -0.84
C MET A 150 -2.88 -6.25 -0.87
N GLN A 151 -3.48 -6.94 -1.83
CA GLN A 151 -4.92 -7.14 -1.91
C GLN A 151 -5.24 -8.36 -2.77
N PRO A 152 -6.41 -8.99 -2.57
CA PRO A 152 -6.92 -9.98 -3.51
C PRO A 152 -7.46 -9.29 -4.76
N PHE A 153 -7.24 -9.90 -5.92
CA PHE A 153 -7.70 -9.41 -7.19
C PHE A 153 -8.26 -10.55 -8.04
N SER A 154 -9.43 -10.36 -8.65
CA SER A 154 -10.06 -11.40 -9.48
C SER A 154 -9.59 -11.27 -10.94
N LEU A 155 -9.02 -12.35 -11.47
CA LEU A 155 -8.69 -12.46 -12.90
C LEU A 155 -9.95 -12.50 -13.77
N ILE A 156 -10.99 -13.15 -13.26
CA ILE A 156 -12.31 -13.22 -13.89
C ILE A 156 -13.28 -12.43 -13.02
N PRO A 157 -13.92 -11.37 -13.55
CA PRO A 157 -14.83 -10.54 -12.78
C PRO A 157 -15.90 -11.36 -12.05
N GLY A 158 -16.03 -11.12 -10.74
CA GLY A 158 -17.00 -11.78 -9.89
C GLY A 158 -16.56 -13.12 -9.27
N GLU A 159 -15.40 -13.64 -9.64
CA GLU A 159 -14.82 -14.84 -9.02
C GLU A 159 -13.91 -14.52 -7.82
N THR A 160 -13.45 -15.58 -7.15
CA THR A 160 -12.48 -15.46 -6.05
C THR A 160 -11.17 -14.89 -6.58
N GLY A 161 -10.68 -13.86 -5.92
CA GLY A 161 -9.42 -13.22 -6.30
C GLY A 161 -8.20 -13.99 -5.82
N VAL A 162 -7.07 -13.69 -6.43
CA VAL A 162 -5.73 -14.13 -6.02
C VAL A 162 -5.07 -13.01 -5.26
N ARG A 163 -4.49 -13.29 -4.09
CA ARG A 163 -3.77 -12.30 -3.28
C ARG A 163 -2.29 -12.31 -3.63
N PHE A 164 -1.74 -11.14 -3.86
CA PHE A 164 -0.30 -10.95 -4.09
C PHE A 164 0.15 -9.65 -3.44
N VAL A 165 1.46 -9.46 -3.37
CA VAL A 165 2.06 -8.20 -2.94
C VAL A 165 2.74 -7.54 -4.13
N THR A 166 2.43 -6.28 -4.36
CA THR A 166 3.22 -5.40 -5.22
C THR A 166 4.24 -4.68 -4.34
N MET A 167 5.52 -4.85 -4.63
CA MET A 167 6.60 -4.09 -3.99
C MET A 167 7.17 -3.09 -5.00
N ARG A 168 7.37 -1.83 -4.59
CA ARG A 168 7.79 -0.75 -5.48
C ARG A 168 8.91 0.08 -4.90
N LEU A 169 9.79 0.51 -5.79
CA LEU A 169 10.80 1.51 -5.49
C LEU A 169 10.62 2.71 -6.43
N TYR A 170 10.51 3.90 -5.87
CA TYR A 170 10.40 5.16 -6.58
C TYR A 170 11.73 5.89 -6.52
N HIS A 171 12.57 5.71 -7.53
CA HIS A 171 13.92 6.28 -7.56
C HIS A 171 13.92 7.65 -8.26
N PRO A 172 14.18 8.77 -7.54
CA PRO A 172 14.26 10.09 -8.16
C PRO A 172 15.48 10.20 -9.07
N ILE A 173 15.26 10.56 -10.33
CA ILE A 173 16.34 10.78 -11.32
C ILE A 173 16.45 12.24 -11.75
N GLY A 174 15.62 13.11 -11.17
CA GLY A 174 15.62 14.55 -11.39
C GLY A 174 14.33 15.17 -10.85
N PRO A 175 14.25 16.51 -10.83
CA PRO A 175 13.03 17.20 -10.44
C PRO A 175 11.86 16.80 -11.36
N GLY A 176 10.75 16.32 -10.74
CA GLY A 176 9.59 15.87 -11.50
C GLY A 176 9.82 14.65 -12.38
N LYS A 177 10.86 13.85 -12.10
CA LYS A 177 11.15 12.64 -12.85
C LYS A 177 11.58 11.50 -11.94
N CYS A 178 10.91 10.37 -12.10
CA CYS A 178 11.08 9.20 -11.26
C CYS A 178 11.29 7.94 -12.12
N GLU A 179 12.25 7.13 -11.74
CA GLU A 179 12.44 5.78 -12.22
C GLU A 179 11.75 4.81 -11.28
N MET A 180 10.87 3.99 -11.82
CA MET A 180 10.03 3.08 -11.05
C MET A 180 10.46 1.65 -11.28
N TYR A 181 10.57 0.92 -10.18
CA TYR A 181 10.74 -0.52 -10.18
C TYR A 181 9.57 -1.16 -9.47
N SER A 182 9.03 -2.22 -10.02
CA SER A 182 7.90 -2.97 -9.47
C SER A 182 8.15 -4.47 -9.52
N TRP A 183 7.80 -5.17 -8.44
CA TRP A 183 7.95 -6.62 -8.30
C TRP A 183 6.65 -7.23 -7.79
N CYS A 184 6.33 -8.40 -8.32
CA CYS A 184 5.29 -9.26 -7.77
C CYS A 184 5.90 -10.18 -6.70
N LEU A 185 5.38 -10.14 -5.47
CA LEU A 185 5.75 -11.08 -4.42
C LEU A 185 4.58 -12.02 -4.14
N VAL A 186 4.92 -13.28 -3.96
CA VAL A 186 3.97 -14.36 -3.66
C VAL A 186 4.49 -15.20 -2.49
N PRO A 187 3.62 -15.96 -1.80
CA PRO A 187 4.07 -16.93 -0.82
C PRO A 187 5.01 -17.95 -1.47
N LYS A 188 6.18 -18.15 -0.90
CA LYS A 188 7.18 -19.07 -1.46
C LYS A 188 6.70 -20.52 -1.47
N ASP A 189 5.85 -20.87 -0.53
CA ASP A 189 5.30 -22.23 -0.38
C ASP A 189 4.04 -22.49 -1.22
N ALA A 190 3.54 -21.49 -1.96
CA ALA A 190 2.38 -21.66 -2.83
C ALA A 190 2.68 -22.52 -4.06
N SER A 191 1.64 -23.12 -4.65
CA SER A 191 1.77 -23.90 -5.89
C SER A 191 2.16 -23.02 -7.07
N ASP A 192 2.73 -23.63 -8.11
CA ASP A 192 3.12 -22.91 -9.33
C ASP A 192 1.89 -22.31 -10.03
N GLU A 193 0.73 -22.98 -9.98
CA GLU A 193 -0.53 -22.48 -10.54
C GLU A 193 -0.97 -21.19 -9.82
N TYR A 194 -0.84 -21.16 -8.49
CA TYR A 194 -1.17 -19.96 -7.73
C TYR A 194 -0.21 -18.82 -8.05
N LYS A 195 1.09 -19.09 -8.11
CA LYS A 195 2.12 -18.09 -8.42
C LYS A 195 1.91 -17.48 -9.79
N GLU A 196 1.59 -18.30 -10.78
CA GLU A 196 1.29 -17.84 -12.14
C GLU A 196 0.01 -17.00 -12.18
N ALA A 197 -1.06 -17.43 -11.51
CA ALA A 197 -2.30 -16.66 -11.41
C ALA A 197 -2.08 -15.30 -10.69
N ALA A 198 -1.26 -15.30 -9.64
CA ALA A 198 -0.88 -14.07 -8.93
C ALA A 198 -0.08 -13.10 -9.83
N TYR A 199 0.84 -13.64 -10.63
CA TYR A 199 1.63 -12.83 -11.57
C TYR A 199 0.77 -12.28 -12.72
N GLN A 200 -0.18 -13.04 -13.22
CA GLN A 200 -1.16 -12.56 -14.20
C GLN A 200 -2.03 -11.45 -13.63
N ALA A 201 -2.50 -11.60 -12.37
CA ALA A 201 -3.27 -10.57 -11.69
C ALA A 201 -2.42 -9.30 -11.46
N TYR A 202 -1.15 -9.43 -11.06
CA TYR A 202 -0.20 -8.33 -10.96
C TYR A 202 -0.01 -7.62 -12.31
N THR A 203 0.21 -8.38 -13.38
CA THR A 203 0.42 -7.83 -14.73
C THR A 203 -0.80 -7.04 -15.22
N LEU A 204 -2.00 -7.55 -14.96
CA LEU A 204 -3.24 -6.88 -15.33
C LEU A 204 -3.46 -5.56 -14.56
N THR A 205 -2.92 -5.46 -13.35
CA THR A 205 -3.27 -4.38 -12.42
C THR A 205 -2.16 -3.37 -12.19
N PHE A 206 -0.98 -3.82 -11.75
CA PHE A 206 0.08 -2.98 -11.21
C PHE A 206 1.43 -3.10 -11.94
N ALA A 207 1.52 -3.86 -13.02
CA ALA A 207 2.63 -3.75 -13.96
C ALA A 207 2.55 -2.42 -14.72
N GLN A 208 3.59 -2.06 -15.46
CA GLN A 208 3.68 -0.79 -16.19
C GLN A 208 2.43 -0.44 -17.02
N ALA A 209 1.82 -1.41 -17.69
CA ALA A 209 0.60 -1.24 -18.48
C ALA A 209 -0.66 -1.72 -17.74
N GLY A 210 -0.56 -1.96 -16.45
CA GLY A 210 -1.68 -2.41 -15.63
C GLY A 210 -2.76 -1.34 -15.47
N THR A 211 -4.01 -1.77 -15.37
CA THR A 211 -5.17 -0.87 -15.39
C THR A 211 -5.17 0.12 -14.23
N PHE A 212 -4.80 -0.30 -13.02
CA PHE A 212 -4.72 0.60 -11.86
C PHE A 212 -3.48 1.46 -11.90
N GLU A 213 -2.37 0.94 -12.43
CA GLU A 213 -1.15 1.71 -12.59
C GLU A 213 -1.35 2.90 -13.51
N GLN A 214 -2.07 2.71 -14.62
CA GLN A 214 -2.33 3.79 -15.58
C GLN A 214 -3.19 4.89 -14.95
N ASP A 215 -4.19 4.54 -14.14
CA ASP A 215 -5.00 5.53 -13.43
C ASP A 215 -4.17 6.33 -12.41
N ASP A 216 -3.33 5.63 -11.64
CA ASP A 216 -2.45 6.27 -10.66
C ASP A 216 -1.45 7.20 -11.33
N LEU A 217 -0.83 6.75 -12.43
CA LEU A 217 0.12 7.56 -13.20
C LEU A 217 -0.53 8.84 -13.75
N GLU A 218 -1.74 8.78 -14.29
CA GLU A 218 -2.46 9.94 -14.78
C GLU A 218 -2.70 10.94 -13.65
N ASN A 219 -3.18 10.48 -12.49
CA ASN A 219 -3.39 11.33 -11.32
C ASN A 219 -2.09 11.98 -10.82
N TRP A 220 -0.97 11.26 -10.84
CA TRP A 220 0.32 11.81 -10.41
C TRP A 220 0.87 12.84 -11.39
N LEU A 221 0.73 12.62 -12.69
CA LEU A 221 1.12 13.57 -13.73
C LEU A 221 0.31 14.87 -13.63
N GLU A 222 -0.99 14.79 -13.47
CA GLU A 222 -1.88 15.93 -13.27
C GLU A 222 -1.51 16.71 -11.99
N SER A 223 -1.23 16.00 -10.90
CA SER A 223 -0.79 16.62 -9.65
C SER A 223 0.50 17.41 -9.80
N LEU A 224 1.46 16.92 -10.57
CA LEU A 224 2.70 17.64 -10.87
C LEU A 224 2.45 18.84 -11.78
N ALA A 225 1.63 18.69 -12.81
CA ALA A 225 1.25 19.78 -13.71
C ALA A 225 0.59 20.94 -12.95
N TRP A 226 -0.32 20.66 -12.01
CA TRP A 226 -0.92 21.65 -11.12
C TRP A 226 0.10 22.39 -10.26
N GLN A 227 1.11 21.70 -9.73
CA GLN A 227 2.17 22.34 -8.93
C GLN A 227 3.01 23.30 -9.76
N SER A 228 3.31 22.97 -10.99
CA SER A 228 4.11 23.80 -11.91
C SER A 228 3.37 25.07 -12.37
N HIS A 229 2.03 25.04 -12.40
CA HIS A 229 1.19 26.17 -12.78
C HIS A 229 0.78 27.09 -11.60
N ARG A 230 1.11 26.72 -10.35
CA ARG A 230 0.90 27.62 -9.20
C ARG A 230 1.80 28.84 -9.34
N PRO A 231 1.28 30.09 -9.31
CA PRO A 231 2.12 31.28 -9.21
C PRO A 231 3.03 31.10 -8.00
N GLN A 232 4.34 31.24 -8.20
CA GLN A 232 5.29 31.22 -7.09
C GLN A 232 4.84 32.27 -6.07
N ARG A 233 4.31 31.82 -4.94
CA ARG A 233 4.00 32.72 -3.83
C ARG A 233 5.35 33.31 -3.39
N THR A 234 5.58 34.56 -3.76
CA THR A 234 6.71 35.32 -3.26
C THR A 234 6.68 35.24 -1.73
N SER A 235 7.83 35.03 -1.12
CA SER A 235 8.07 34.62 0.27
C SER A 235 7.67 35.66 1.36
N SER A 236 6.64 36.46 1.14
CA SER A 236 6.23 37.50 2.11
C SER A 236 5.01 37.12 2.97
N SER A 237 4.50 35.91 2.87
CA SER A 237 3.46 35.43 3.81
C SER A 237 3.75 34.00 4.27
N ARG A 238 4.60 33.89 5.31
CA ARG A 238 4.60 32.69 6.16
C ARG A 238 3.30 32.72 6.98
N THR A 239 2.23 32.15 6.44
CA THR A 239 1.13 31.67 7.27
C THR A 239 1.48 30.23 7.60
N SER A 240 2.02 30.04 8.81
CA SER A 240 2.07 28.70 9.42
C SER A 240 0.65 28.18 9.54
N TRP A 241 0.34 27.05 8.87
CA TRP A 241 -0.85 26.28 9.14
C TRP A 241 -0.63 25.55 10.45
N GLU A 242 -0.83 26.24 11.56
CA GLU A 242 -1.02 25.58 12.84
C GLU A 242 -2.41 24.95 12.85
N TRP A 243 -2.46 23.63 12.75
CA TRP A 243 -3.64 22.87 13.14
C TRP A 243 -3.81 22.98 14.64
N LYS A 244 -4.56 23.98 15.07
CA LYS A 244 -5.06 24.02 16.45
C LYS A 244 -6.15 22.96 16.57
N LEU A 245 -5.80 21.80 17.10
CA LEU A 245 -6.76 20.88 17.67
C LEU A 245 -7.44 21.61 18.84
N SER A 246 -8.63 22.15 18.63
CA SER A 246 -9.48 22.62 19.71
C SER A 246 -9.96 21.39 20.48
N ALA A 247 -9.31 21.10 21.59
CA ALA A 247 -9.83 20.18 22.59
C ALA A 247 -11.12 20.81 23.17
N THR A 248 -12.26 20.37 22.69
CA THR A 248 -13.55 20.64 23.35
C THR A 248 -13.54 19.92 24.70
N LYS A 249 -13.24 20.65 25.76
CA LYS A 249 -13.49 20.20 27.12
C LYS A 249 -15.01 20.10 27.32
N THR A 250 -15.54 18.90 27.27
CA THR A 250 -16.87 18.64 27.82
C THR A 250 -16.80 18.71 29.32
N SER A 251 -17.26 19.82 29.90
CA SER A 251 -17.51 19.93 31.33
C SER A 251 -18.73 19.09 31.68
N ALA A 252 -18.53 18.02 32.43
CA ALA A 252 -19.63 17.32 33.09
C ALA A 252 -20.21 18.23 34.18
N ALA A 253 -21.50 18.52 34.11
CA ALA A 253 -22.26 19.14 35.17
C ALA A 253 -22.50 18.16 36.33
N PRO A 254 -22.47 18.59 37.59
CA PRO A 254 -22.76 17.70 38.70
C PRO A 254 -24.25 17.42 38.81
N ALA A 255 -24.60 16.17 39.07
CA ALA A 255 -25.94 15.75 39.43
C ALA A 255 -26.29 16.24 40.83
N THR A 256 -27.45 16.88 40.95
CA THR A 256 -28.20 17.03 42.19
C THR A 256 -29.37 16.09 42.16
#